data_da0209860db25c28d79d4d4b6e08cf1b
#
_entry.id   da0209860db25c28d79d4d4b6e08cf1b
#
_cell.length_a   1.000
_cell.length_b   1.000
_cell.length_c   1.000
_cell.angle_alpha   90.00
_cell.angle_beta   90.00
_cell.angle_gamma   90.00
#
_symmetry.space_group_name_H-M   'P 1'
#
loop_
_entity.id
_entity.type
_entity.pdbx_description
1 polymer ?
#
loop_
_entity_poly.entity_id
_entity_poly.type
_entity_poly.pdbx_seq_one_letter_code
_entity_poly.pdbx_strand_id
1 'polypeptide(L)'
;MYKYADYLKSAEYVKAKIGDFKPDILMILGSGLGFLGDMVENPVYVEYKDIPNFKISTVPDHRGRLVFGKLSGCNVMVMQGRLHCYEGYEATDVAYPVRVAKLLGVHSMLITNAAGGINF
;
A
#
# COMPACT_ATOMS: atom_id res chain seq x y z
N MET A 1 6.57 -18.90 3.65
CA MET A 1 5.89 -18.57 2.39
C MET A 1 4.41 -18.32 2.65
N TYR A 2 3.86 -17.29 2.04
CA TYR A 2 2.45 -16.95 2.22
C TYR A 2 1.56 -17.80 1.32
N LYS A 3 0.40 -18.16 1.86
CA LYS A 3 -0.61 -18.92 1.13
C LYS A 3 -1.72 -17.98 0.69
N TYR A 4 -2.52 -18.40 -0.27
CA TYR A 4 -3.64 -17.61 -0.75
C TYR A 4 -4.56 -17.17 0.39
N ALA A 5 -4.80 -18.06 1.36
CA ALA A 5 -5.63 -17.74 2.52
C ALA A 5 -5.05 -16.58 3.34
N ASP A 6 -3.74 -16.43 3.37
CA ASP A 6 -3.11 -15.31 4.08
C ASP A 6 -3.42 -13.99 3.40
N TYR A 7 -3.35 -13.97 2.06
CA TYR A 7 -3.69 -12.76 1.30
C TYR A 7 -5.16 -12.41 1.43
N LEU A 8 -6.03 -13.43 1.39
CA LEU A 8 -7.46 -13.22 1.57
C LEU A 8 -7.77 -12.61 2.93
N LYS A 9 -7.11 -13.08 3.97
CA LYS A 9 -7.32 -12.58 5.32
C LYS A 9 -6.99 -11.10 5.42
N SER A 10 -5.87 -10.71 4.83
CA SER A 10 -5.47 -9.31 4.78
C SER A 10 -6.47 -8.49 3.99
N ALA A 11 -6.87 -8.97 2.80
CA ALA A 11 -7.81 -8.27 1.95
C ALA A 11 -9.16 -8.09 2.61
N GLU A 12 -9.65 -9.09 3.31
CA GLU A 12 -10.93 -9.01 4.02
C GLU A 12 -10.89 -7.97 5.13
N TYR A 13 -9.78 -7.90 5.86
CA TYR A 13 -9.62 -6.88 6.89
C TYR A 13 -9.72 -5.48 6.27
N VAL A 14 -8.98 -5.26 5.17
CA VAL A 14 -8.99 -3.97 4.49
C VAL A 14 -10.38 -3.64 3.95
N LYS A 15 -11.05 -4.60 3.33
CA LYS A 15 -12.40 -4.40 2.79
C LYS A 15 -13.38 -3.96 3.88
N ALA A 16 -13.24 -4.51 5.08
CA ALA A 16 -14.09 -4.12 6.20
C ALA A 16 -13.87 -2.66 6.58
N LYS A 17 -12.68 -2.12 6.33
CA LYS A 17 -12.36 -0.73 6.65
C LYS A 17 -12.77 0.24 5.56
N ILE A 18 -12.67 -0.16 4.30
CA ILE A 18 -12.94 0.74 3.18
C ILE A 18 -14.37 0.62 2.62
N GLY A 19 -15.11 -0.41 3.03
CA GLY A 19 -16.48 -0.58 2.58
C GLY A 19 -16.58 -0.85 1.09
N ASP A 20 -17.44 -0.10 0.42
CA ASP A 20 -17.70 -0.30 -1.02
C ASP A 20 -16.66 0.37 -1.92
N PHE A 21 -15.69 1.05 -1.35
CA PHE A 21 -14.65 1.71 -2.14
C PHE A 21 -13.81 0.67 -2.87
N LYS A 22 -13.62 0.86 -4.17
CA LYS A 22 -12.81 -0.04 -5.00
C LYS A 22 -11.65 0.74 -5.58
N PRO A 23 -10.44 0.50 -5.10
CA PRO A 23 -9.27 1.17 -5.66
C PRO A 23 -8.95 0.61 -7.04
N ASP A 24 -8.55 1.48 -7.94
CA ASP A 24 -8.15 1.10 -9.30
C ASP A 24 -6.64 1.07 -9.44
N ILE A 25 -5.95 1.94 -8.71
CA ILE A 25 -4.51 2.14 -8.84
C ILE A 25 -3.84 2.00 -7.49
N LEU A 26 -2.77 1.21 -7.45
CA LEU A 26 -1.90 1.15 -6.28
C LEU A 26 -0.73 2.10 -6.52
N MET A 27 -0.49 3.02 -5.58
CA MET A 27 0.63 3.93 -5.64
C MET A 27 1.61 3.60 -4.51
N ILE A 28 2.84 3.32 -4.88
CA ILE A 28 3.91 3.07 -3.92
C ILE A 28 4.84 4.28 -3.95
N LEU A 29 4.83 5.04 -2.87
CA LEU A 29 5.54 6.30 -2.82
C LEU A 29 6.94 6.12 -2.25
N GLY A 30 7.93 6.66 -2.93
CA GLY A 30 9.30 6.64 -2.46
C GLY A 30 9.59 7.77 -1.47
N SER A 31 10.84 7.85 -1.06
CA SER A 31 11.31 8.90 -0.14
C SER A 31 11.02 10.29 -0.69
N GLY A 32 10.53 11.15 0.16
CA GLY A 32 10.25 12.54 -0.21
C GLY A 32 8.91 12.74 -0.91
N LEU A 33 8.19 11.66 -1.25
CA LEU A 33 6.92 11.75 -1.95
C LEU A 33 5.74 11.35 -1.08
N GLY A 34 5.97 11.14 0.22
CA GLY A 34 4.90 10.76 1.14
C GLY A 34 3.76 11.76 1.21
N PHE A 35 4.03 13.03 0.87
CA PHE A 35 3.00 14.07 0.89
C PHE A 35 1.85 13.80 -0.08
N LEU A 36 2.07 12.97 -1.11
CA LEU A 36 1.01 12.65 -2.05
C LEU A 36 -0.14 11.88 -1.37
N GLY A 37 0.19 11.10 -0.35
CA GLY A 37 -0.84 10.42 0.42
C GLY A 37 -1.74 11.38 1.18
N ASP A 38 -1.20 12.55 1.53
CA ASP A 38 -1.96 13.57 2.24
C ASP A 38 -2.87 14.38 1.30
N MET A 39 -2.70 14.23 0.00
CA MET A 39 -3.49 14.93 -1.00
C MET A 39 -4.71 14.13 -1.44
N VAL A 40 -4.86 12.92 -0.96
CA VAL A 40 -6.00 12.07 -1.30
C VAL A 40 -7.27 12.66 -0.69
N GLU A 41 -8.33 12.73 -1.50
CA GLU A 41 -9.62 13.25 -1.05
C GLU A 41 -10.42 12.19 -0.32
N ASN A 42 -11.07 12.60 0.76
CA ASN A 42 -11.88 11.72 1.61
C ASN A 42 -11.13 10.45 2.02
N PRO A 43 -9.93 10.60 2.60
CA PRO A 43 -9.07 9.44 2.84
C PRO A 43 -9.59 8.52 3.94
N VAL A 44 -9.40 7.23 3.71
CA VAL A 44 -9.57 6.21 4.73
C VAL A 44 -8.19 5.63 4.99
N TYR A 45 -7.76 5.64 6.24
CA TYR A 45 -6.44 5.16 6.61
C TYR A 45 -6.53 3.78 7.24
N VAL A 46 -5.64 2.89 6.82
CA VAL A 46 -5.54 1.55 7.40
C VAL A 46 -4.07 1.32 7.75
N GLU A 47 -3.78 1.22 9.05
CA GLU A 47 -2.41 1.06 9.50
C GLU A 47 -1.89 -0.34 9.18
N TYR A 48 -0.65 -0.45 8.70
CA TYR A 48 -0.04 -1.74 8.39
C TYR A 48 -0.04 -2.68 9.59
N LYS A 49 0.22 -2.13 10.77
CA LYS A 49 0.30 -2.93 11.99
C LYS A 49 -1.00 -3.67 12.32
N ASP A 50 -2.11 -3.17 11.82
CA ASP A 50 -3.43 -3.74 12.08
C ASP A 50 -3.85 -4.75 11.02
N ILE A 51 -3.16 -4.77 9.89
CA ILE A 51 -3.51 -5.68 8.79
C ILE A 51 -2.81 -7.02 9.02
N PRO A 52 -3.56 -8.13 9.03
CA PRO A 52 -2.92 -9.44 9.21
C PRO A 52 -1.80 -9.67 8.20
N ASN A 53 -0.69 -10.20 8.68
CA ASN A 53 0.48 -10.58 7.87
C ASN A 53 1.25 -9.45 7.19
N PHE A 54 0.86 -8.19 7.40
CA PHE A 54 1.65 -7.08 6.88
C PHE A 54 2.89 -6.89 7.76
N LYS A 55 4.01 -6.65 7.10
CA LYS A 55 5.24 -6.28 7.80
C LYS A 55 5.26 -4.79 8.05
N ILE A 56 5.86 -4.40 9.16
CA ILE A 56 6.01 -2.98 9.49
C ILE A 56 7.51 -2.64 9.49
N SER A 57 7.81 -1.39 9.17
CA SER A 57 9.18 -0.91 9.22
C SER A 57 9.65 -0.80 10.68
N THR A 58 10.92 -1.16 10.91
CA THR A 58 11.53 -0.99 12.22
C THR A 58 12.08 0.41 12.43
N VAL A 59 12.08 1.23 11.39
CA VAL A 59 12.56 2.62 11.47
C VAL A 59 11.45 3.48 12.07
N PRO A 60 11.69 4.16 13.21
CA PRO A 60 10.63 4.87 13.93
C PRO A 60 9.84 5.88 13.11
N ASP A 61 10.47 6.56 12.18
CA ASP A 61 9.81 7.59 11.38
C ASP A 61 9.09 7.04 10.14
N HIS A 62 9.21 5.73 9.91
CA HIS A 62 8.58 5.09 8.76
C HIS A 62 7.27 4.43 9.17
N ARG A 63 6.32 5.25 9.55
CA ARG A 63 4.98 4.74 9.84
C ARG A 63 4.37 4.25 8.56
N GLY A 64 3.94 2.99 8.56
CA GLY A 64 3.31 2.41 7.40
C GLY A 64 1.81 2.43 7.49
N ARG A 65 1.16 2.94 6.45
CA ARG A 65 -0.30 2.89 6.35
C ARG A 65 -0.73 2.89 4.91
N LEU A 66 -1.91 2.34 4.67
CA LEU A 66 -2.57 2.45 3.38
C LEU A 66 -3.52 3.63 3.44
N VAL A 67 -3.60 4.39 2.35
CA VAL A 67 -4.54 5.50 2.22
C VAL A 67 -5.43 5.21 1.02
N PHE A 68 -6.73 5.19 1.25
CA PHE A 68 -7.72 4.93 0.20
C PHE A 68 -8.56 6.18 -0.02
N GLY A 69 -8.77 6.56 -1.26
CA GLY A 69 -9.58 7.71 -1.60
C GLY A 69 -9.36 8.11 -3.04
N LYS A 70 -9.71 9.36 -3.35
CA LYS A 70 -9.55 9.88 -4.71
C LYS A 70 -8.36 10.81 -4.81
N LEU A 71 -7.61 10.66 -5.89
CA LEU A 71 -6.52 11.55 -6.22
C LEU A 71 -6.63 11.85 -7.71
N SER A 72 -6.84 13.12 -8.04
CA SER A 72 -7.03 13.57 -9.42
C SER A 72 -8.14 12.79 -10.15
N GLY A 73 -9.21 12.48 -9.43
CA GLY A 73 -10.37 11.78 -10.02
C GLY A 73 -10.25 10.28 -10.12
N CYS A 74 -9.13 9.72 -9.66
CA CYS A 74 -8.92 8.27 -9.67
C CYS A 74 -9.03 7.69 -8.26
N ASN A 75 -9.61 6.50 -8.16
CA ASN A 75 -9.65 5.79 -6.89
C ASN A 75 -8.29 5.14 -6.66
N VAL A 76 -7.62 5.55 -5.60
CA VAL A 76 -6.25 5.09 -5.34
C VAL A 76 -6.12 4.36 -4.01
N MET A 77 -5.17 3.44 -3.98
CA MET A 77 -4.67 2.81 -2.79
C MET A 77 -3.21 3.24 -2.69
N VAL A 78 -2.88 4.07 -1.72
CA VAL A 78 -1.54 4.63 -1.58
C VAL A 78 -0.83 3.93 -0.44
N MET A 79 0.35 3.41 -0.73
CA MET A 79 1.23 2.87 0.31
C MET A 79 2.14 3.99 0.81
N GLN A 80 1.83 4.48 1.99
CA GLN A 80 2.63 5.49 2.68
C GLN A 80 3.57 4.77 3.62
N GLY A 81 4.86 4.79 3.32
CA GLY A 81 5.83 4.06 4.12
C GLY A 81 5.97 2.61 3.67
N ARG A 82 6.51 2.41 2.46
CA ARG A 82 6.74 1.06 1.94
C ARG A 82 7.87 0.36 2.68
N LEU A 83 7.87 -0.97 2.61
CA LEU A 83 8.97 -1.76 3.11
C LEU A 83 10.10 -1.77 2.11
N HIS A 84 11.33 -1.71 2.59
CA HIS A 84 12.52 -1.77 1.75
C HIS A 84 13.29 -3.05 2.03
N CYS A 85 13.80 -3.68 0.98
CA CYS A 85 14.57 -4.90 1.13
C CYS A 85 15.79 -4.71 2.01
N TYR A 86 16.40 -3.54 1.95
CA TYR A 86 17.58 -3.26 2.76
C TYR A 86 17.29 -3.17 4.26
N GLU A 87 16.04 -3.16 4.65
CA GLU A 87 15.66 -3.19 6.06
C GLU A 87 15.62 -4.62 6.61
N GLY A 88 16.09 -5.60 5.83
CA GLY A 88 16.15 -6.99 6.27
C GLY A 88 14.94 -7.83 5.92
N TYR A 89 14.02 -7.29 5.13
CA TYR A 89 12.84 -8.02 4.69
C TYR A 89 13.13 -8.80 3.41
N GLU A 90 12.48 -9.94 3.28
CA GLU A 90 12.53 -10.71 2.05
C GLU A 90 11.77 -9.99 0.94
N ALA A 91 12.16 -10.27 -0.33
CA ALA A 91 11.46 -9.70 -1.47
C ALA A 91 9.97 -10.06 -1.47
N THR A 92 9.64 -11.27 -1.00
CA THR A 92 8.24 -11.71 -0.90
C THR A 92 7.45 -10.86 0.10
N ASP A 93 8.10 -10.35 1.13
CA ASP A 93 7.43 -9.49 2.11
C ASP A 93 7.05 -8.14 1.47
N VAL A 94 7.92 -7.64 0.59
CA VAL A 94 7.64 -6.39 -0.14
C VAL A 94 6.52 -6.59 -1.16
N ALA A 95 6.47 -7.75 -1.79
CA ALA A 95 5.45 -8.07 -2.79
C ALA A 95 4.08 -8.37 -2.17
N TYR A 96 4.03 -8.67 -0.88
CA TYR A 96 2.80 -9.05 -0.22
C TYR A 96 1.67 -8.02 -0.39
N PRO A 97 1.90 -6.74 -0.10
CA PRO A 97 0.85 -5.73 -0.28
C PRO A 97 0.35 -5.63 -1.71
N VAL A 98 1.22 -5.87 -2.68
CA VAL A 98 0.83 -5.81 -4.10
C VAL A 98 -0.20 -6.90 -4.41
N ARG A 99 -0.01 -8.09 -3.87
CA ARG A 99 -0.95 -9.18 -4.07
C ARG A 99 -2.27 -8.91 -3.37
N VAL A 100 -2.23 -8.31 -2.19
CA VAL A 100 -3.45 -7.90 -1.49
C VAL A 100 -4.20 -6.85 -2.31
N ALA A 101 -3.49 -5.90 -2.91
CA ALA A 101 -4.10 -4.89 -3.76
C ALA A 101 -4.87 -5.51 -4.93
N LYS A 102 -4.32 -6.54 -5.54
CA LYS A 102 -5.01 -7.25 -6.62
C LYS A 102 -6.32 -7.85 -6.16
N LEU A 103 -6.36 -8.39 -4.95
CA LEU A 103 -7.58 -8.94 -4.38
C LEU A 103 -8.61 -7.86 -4.07
N LEU A 104 -8.18 -6.61 -3.91
CA LEU A 104 -9.06 -5.47 -3.69
C LEU A 104 -9.58 -4.87 -4.99
N GLY A 105 -9.13 -5.36 -6.14
CA GLY A 105 -9.59 -4.90 -7.44
C GLY A 105 -8.63 -3.98 -8.18
N VAL A 106 -7.46 -3.73 -7.62
CA VAL A 106 -6.46 -2.88 -8.28
C VAL A 106 -5.97 -3.55 -9.56
N HIS A 107 -5.92 -2.79 -10.64
CA HIS A 107 -5.47 -3.28 -11.94
C HIS A 107 -4.25 -2.53 -12.48
N SER A 108 -3.82 -1.47 -11.83
CA SER A 108 -2.66 -0.69 -12.26
C SER A 108 -1.80 -0.34 -11.06
N MET A 109 -0.52 -0.19 -11.29
CA MET A 109 0.42 0.14 -10.22
C MET A 109 1.35 1.24 -10.68
N LEU A 110 1.57 2.22 -9.80
CA LEU A 110 2.52 3.29 -10.03
C LEU A 110 3.54 3.28 -8.90
N ILE A 111 4.80 3.12 -9.24
CA ILE A 111 5.89 3.15 -8.27
C ILE A 111 6.70 4.40 -8.51
N THR A 112 6.92 5.18 -7.48
CA THR A 112 7.72 6.40 -7.56
C THR A 112 8.88 6.33 -6.58
N ASN A 113 9.96 7.02 -6.91
CA ASN A 113 11.05 7.18 -5.97
C ASN A 113 11.74 8.51 -6.22
N ALA A 114 12.55 8.94 -5.27
CA ALA A 114 13.22 10.22 -5.33
C ALA A 114 14.48 10.19 -6.19
N ALA A 115 14.93 9.03 -6.63
CA ALA A 115 16.18 8.89 -7.37
C ALA A 115 16.02 9.14 -8.86
N GLY A 116 14.88 9.60 -9.31
CA GLY A 116 14.63 9.89 -10.70
C GLY A 116 13.36 9.22 -11.19
N GLY A 117 12.99 9.50 -12.41
CA GLY A 117 11.78 8.94 -12.96
C GLY A 117 11.88 7.45 -13.21
N ILE A 118 10.80 6.75 -12.96
CA ILE A 118 10.68 5.35 -13.33
C ILE A 118 9.74 5.29 -14.52
N ASN A 119 10.24 4.75 -15.61
CA ASN A 119 9.43 4.58 -16.81
C ASN A 119 8.87 3.17 -16.85
N PHE A 120 7.62 3.12 -17.06
CA PHE A 120 6.91 1.86 -17.20
C PHE A 120 6.48 1.67 -18.64
#